data_3a4904d7a7f7115054a1685d8b001358
#
_entry.id   3a4904d7a7f7115054a1685d8b001358
#
_cell.length_a   1.000
_cell.length_b   1.000
_cell.length_c   1.000
_cell.angle_alpha   90.00
_cell.angle_beta   90.00
_cell.angle_gamma   90.00
#
_symmetry.space_group_name_H-M   'P 1'
#
loop_
_entity.id
_entity.type
_entity.pdbx_description
1 polymer ?
#
loop_
_entity_poly.entity_id
_entity_poly.type
_entity_poly.pdbx_seq_one_letter_code
_entity_poly.pdbx_strand_id
1 'polypeptide(L)'
;MPLLETTRAPDVERNDPPIVEVKNLHKVYSSGKKQVHALNDAKFVLRSGETLGVVGESGSGKSTLAKTLIRLEEPTDGAVIINEEDFLGLRGEDLVKARKNIQMIFQDPFGSLNPSQTVGFMVTRGLLLQGVPGGEARKRATELLELVGLGEPALKRKPRNFSGGQRQRIGIARALAMEPDVVIADESVSALDLSVQKQVLRLMNDLQSRYKMAIIFITHDLRVAAQISDYITVMEKGVMVEFGPAEEVFDAPKHPYTKRLLEAAPGTDWHPPRLTEQEAAEIAAGIQRI
;
A
#
# COMPACT_ATOMS: atom_id res chain seq x y z
N MET A 1 19.12 2.44 -26.70
CA MET A 1 19.22 1.60 -25.49
C MET A 1 18.21 0.49 -25.69
N PRO A 2 18.57 -0.80 -25.56
CA PRO A 2 17.60 -1.87 -25.70
C PRO A 2 16.61 -1.77 -24.55
N LEU A 3 15.33 -1.89 -24.88
CA LEU A 3 14.21 -2.03 -23.97
C LEU A 3 14.50 -3.18 -23.00
N LEU A 4 14.37 -2.93 -21.71
CA LEU A 4 14.40 -3.97 -20.70
C LEU A 4 13.32 -4.98 -21.08
N GLU A 5 13.74 -6.15 -21.59
CA GLU A 5 12.87 -7.31 -21.63
C GLU A 5 12.34 -7.51 -20.21
N THR A 6 11.02 -7.51 -20.08
CA THR A 6 10.33 -7.85 -18.86
C THR A 6 10.84 -9.22 -18.41
N THR A 7 11.78 -9.21 -17.47
CA THR A 7 12.15 -10.43 -16.75
C THR A 7 10.91 -10.79 -15.94
N ARG A 8 10.10 -11.67 -16.51
CA ARG A 8 8.99 -12.31 -15.85
C ARG A 8 9.56 -12.98 -14.61
N ALA A 9 8.99 -12.71 -13.43
CA ALA A 9 9.27 -13.50 -12.25
C ALA A 9 9.16 -15.01 -12.61
N PRO A 10 9.97 -15.89 -12.01
CA PRO A 10 9.89 -17.31 -12.31
C PRO A 10 8.43 -17.74 -12.20
N ASP A 11 7.92 -18.33 -13.29
CA ASP A 11 6.55 -18.83 -13.42
C ASP A 11 6.30 -19.91 -12.34
N VAL A 12 5.89 -19.48 -11.16
CA VAL A 12 5.00 -20.30 -10.39
C VAL A 12 3.68 -20.19 -11.14
N GLU A 13 3.25 -21.29 -11.77
CA GLU A 13 1.95 -21.40 -12.45
C GLU A 13 0.82 -21.14 -11.45
N ARG A 14 0.61 -19.87 -11.10
CA ARG A 14 -0.58 -19.40 -10.42
C ARG A 14 -1.55 -18.96 -11.50
N ASN A 15 -2.54 -19.79 -11.78
CA ASN A 15 -3.61 -19.53 -12.74
C ASN A 15 -4.57 -18.41 -12.30
N ASP A 16 -4.34 -17.76 -11.17
CA ASP A 16 -5.21 -16.70 -10.67
C ASP A 16 -5.00 -15.40 -11.45
N PRO A 17 -6.07 -14.76 -11.94
CA PRO A 17 -5.96 -13.48 -12.64
C PRO A 17 -5.37 -12.40 -11.71
N PRO A 18 -4.65 -11.41 -12.28
CA PRO A 18 -4.13 -10.31 -11.49
C PRO A 18 -5.26 -9.46 -10.94
N ILE A 19 -5.12 -9.03 -9.68
CA ILE A 19 -6.07 -8.11 -9.04
C ILE A 19 -5.79 -6.65 -9.45
N VAL A 20 -4.51 -6.32 -9.71
CA VAL A 20 -4.08 -5.04 -10.26
C VAL A 20 -3.17 -5.30 -11.45
N GLU A 21 -3.45 -4.65 -12.57
CA GLU A 21 -2.56 -4.61 -13.72
C GLU A 21 -2.39 -3.16 -14.17
N VAL A 22 -1.14 -2.69 -14.18
CA VAL A 22 -0.76 -1.35 -14.61
C VAL A 22 0.00 -1.46 -15.92
N LYS A 23 -0.46 -0.72 -16.97
CA LYS A 23 0.11 -0.76 -18.32
C LYS A 23 0.53 0.63 -18.74
N ASN A 24 1.81 0.81 -19.02
CA ASN A 24 2.38 2.01 -19.63
C ASN A 24 1.84 3.30 -19.01
N LEU A 25 1.82 3.38 -17.66
CA LEU A 25 1.23 4.48 -16.94
C LEU A 25 2.17 5.68 -16.94
N HIS A 26 1.67 6.82 -17.44
CA HIS A 26 2.40 8.07 -17.53
C HIS A 26 1.71 9.18 -16.75
N LYS A 27 2.51 10.04 -16.10
CA LYS A 27 2.03 11.28 -15.50
C LYS A 27 3.01 12.41 -15.77
N VAL A 28 2.54 13.42 -16.49
CA VAL A 28 3.30 14.64 -16.79
C VAL A 28 2.61 15.82 -16.13
N TYR A 29 3.37 16.55 -15.32
CA TYR A 29 2.94 17.85 -14.80
C TYR A 29 3.50 18.95 -15.69
N SER A 30 2.65 19.88 -16.12
CA SER A 30 3.04 21.02 -16.95
C SER A 30 2.85 22.32 -16.17
N SER A 31 3.92 23.11 -16.07
CA SER A 31 3.89 24.47 -15.48
C SER A 31 4.55 25.43 -16.44
N GLY A 32 3.75 26.12 -17.23
CA GLY A 32 4.22 26.95 -18.35
C GLY A 32 4.99 26.13 -19.39
N LYS A 33 6.27 26.48 -19.62
CA LYS A 33 7.14 25.75 -20.57
C LYS A 33 7.86 24.55 -19.95
N LYS A 34 7.77 24.35 -18.63
CA LYS A 34 8.45 23.25 -17.93
C LYS A 34 7.51 22.05 -17.83
N GLN A 35 7.99 20.89 -18.27
CA GLN A 35 7.33 19.62 -18.09
C GLN A 35 8.14 18.74 -17.12
N VAL A 36 7.45 18.05 -16.22
CA VAL A 36 8.03 17.09 -15.32
C VAL A 36 7.33 15.77 -15.48
N HIS A 37 8.06 14.76 -15.98
CA HIS A 37 7.58 13.40 -16.11
C HIS A 37 7.68 12.72 -14.75
N ALA A 38 6.61 12.76 -13.97
CA ALA A 38 6.57 12.17 -12.64
C ALA A 38 6.34 10.65 -12.67
N LEU A 39 5.70 10.14 -13.73
CA LEU A 39 5.64 8.73 -14.09
C LEU A 39 5.96 8.60 -15.57
N ASN A 40 6.81 7.64 -15.91
CA ASN A 40 7.22 7.35 -17.27
C ASN A 40 7.29 5.84 -17.48
N ASP A 41 6.29 5.30 -18.17
CA ASP A 41 6.14 3.88 -18.48
C ASP A 41 6.09 2.96 -17.24
N ALA A 42 5.34 3.36 -16.20
CA ALA A 42 5.17 2.49 -15.05
C ALA A 42 4.29 1.29 -15.41
N LYS A 43 4.77 0.08 -15.08
CA LYS A 43 4.08 -1.17 -15.39
C LYS A 43 4.39 -2.25 -14.36
N PHE A 44 3.35 -2.92 -13.88
CA PHE A 44 3.46 -4.09 -13.01
C PHE A 44 2.14 -4.84 -12.96
N VAL A 45 2.22 -6.04 -12.41
CA VAL A 45 1.07 -6.90 -12.12
C VAL A 45 1.16 -7.31 -10.66
N LEU A 46 0.02 -7.33 -9.96
CA LEU A 46 -0.08 -7.75 -8.57
C LEU A 46 -1.29 -8.66 -8.39
N ARG A 47 -1.12 -9.77 -7.66
CA ARG A 47 -2.18 -10.74 -7.40
C ARG A 47 -2.73 -10.59 -5.98
N SER A 48 -3.87 -11.23 -5.74
CA SER A 48 -4.47 -11.33 -4.40
C SER A 48 -3.50 -11.96 -3.42
N GLY A 49 -3.35 -11.35 -2.24
CA GLY A 49 -2.44 -11.80 -1.19
C GLY A 49 -0.96 -11.52 -1.45
N GLU A 50 -0.60 -10.76 -2.49
CA GLU A 50 0.78 -10.33 -2.73
C GLU A 50 1.02 -8.90 -2.26
N THR A 51 2.25 -8.62 -1.85
CA THR A 51 2.72 -7.27 -1.49
C THR A 51 3.80 -6.80 -2.46
N LEU A 52 3.57 -5.66 -3.12
CA LEU A 52 4.55 -4.96 -3.93
C LEU A 52 5.17 -3.80 -3.14
N GLY A 53 6.45 -3.87 -2.83
CA GLY A 53 7.23 -2.76 -2.32
C GLY A 53 7.62 -1.78 -3.44
N VAL A 54 7.28 -0.51 -3.27
CA VAL A 54 7.70 0.57 -4.19
C VAL A 54 8.70 1.46 -3.46
N VAL A 55 9.96 1.42 -3.89
CA VAL A 55 11.08 2.07 -3.19
C VAL A 55 11.79 3.09 -4.06
N GLY A 56 12.35 4.13 -3.46
CA GLY A 56 13.14 5.16 -4.13
C GLY A 56 13.25 6.43 -3.30
N GLU A 57 14.13 7.35 -3.67
CA GLU A 57 14.31 8.63 -2.99
C GLU A 57 13.05 9.52 -3.05
N SER A 58 13.05 10.57 -2.22
CA SER A 58 12.01 11.62 -2.31
C SER A 58 11.99 12.25 -3.71
N GLY A 59 10.80 12.41 -4.28
CA GLY A 59 10.65 12.94 -5.65
C GLY A 59 10.86 11.90 -6.76
N SER A 60 11.06 10.61 -6.47
CA SER A 60 11.19 9.58 -7.51
C SER A 60 9.89 9.22 -8.23
N GLY A 61 8.71 9.72 -7.76
CA GLY A 61 7.42 9.47 -8.40
C GLY A 61 6.47 8.54 -7.61
N LYS A 62 6.90 7.95 -6.49
CA LYS A 62 6.14 6.97 -5.71
C LYS A 62 4.75 7.45 -5.27
N SER A 63 4.67 8.62 -4.63
CA SER A 63 3.38 9.18 -4.19
C SER A 63 2.51 9.62 -5.38
N THR A 64 3.12 10.00 -6.51
CA THR A 64 2.38 10.22 -7.77
C THR A 64 1.77 8.92 -8.26
N LEU A 65 2.52 7.81 -8.25
CA LEU A 65 2.01 6.49 -8.59
C LEU A 65 0.80 6.14 -7.69
N ALA A 66 0.96 6.25 -6.36
CA ALA A 66 -0.12 5.98 -5.42
C ALA A 66 -1.40 6.77 -5.74
N LYS A 67 -1.27 8.09 -5.89
CA LYS A 67 -2.41 8.98 -6.16
C LYS A 67 -3.06 8.72 -7.51
N THR A 68 -2.27 8.33 -8.51
CA THR A 68 -2.78 7.99 -9.84
C THR A 68 -3.54 6.67 -9.82
N LEU A 69 -3.06 5.66 -9.09
CA LEU A 69 -3.73 4.37 -8.95
C LEU A 69 -5.12 4.47 -8.32
N ILE A 70 -5.34 5.41 -7.38
CA ILE A 70 -6.67 5.64 -6.79
C ILE A 70 -7.45 6.79 -7.47
N ARG A 71 -6.89 7.35 -8.55
CA ARG A 71 -7.44 8.49 -9.28
C ARG A 71 -7.75 9.71 -8.40
N LEU A 72 -6.86 10.02 -7.46
CA LEU A 72 -6.75 11.36 -6.87
C LEU A 72 -6.06 12.32 -7.84
N GLU A 73 -5.22 11.77 -8.70
CA GLU A 73 -4.58 12.46 -9.83
C GLU A 73 -4.83 11.66 -11.11
N GLU A 74 -5.36 12.30 -12.14
CA GLU A 74 -5.58 11.64 -13.42
C GLU A 74 -4.23 11.40 -14.12
N PRO A 75 -3.98 10.20 -14.68
CA PRO A 75 -2.81 9.95 -15.49
C PRO A 75 -2.83 10.77 -16.76
N THR A 76 -1.67 10.92 -17.40
CA THR A 76 -1.57 11.53 -18.74
C THR A 76 -1.84 10.49 -19.83
N ASP A 77 -1.42 9.25 -19.59
CA ASP A 77 -1.62 8.11 -20.52
C ASP A 77 -1.43 6.79 -19.76
N GLY A 78 -1.84 5.68 -20.39
CA GLY A 78 -1.73 4.33 -19.84
C GLY A 78 -3.05 3.77 -19.31
N ALA A 79 -2.99 2.58 -18.71
CA ALA A 79 -4.16 1.90 -18.14
C ALA A 79 -3.88 1.37 -16.73
N VAL A 80 -4.95 1.35 -15.93
CA VAL A 80 -5.01 0.70 -14.63
C VAL A 80 -6.24 -0.20 -14.61
N ILE A 81 -6.01 -1.50 -14.48
CA ILE A 81 -7.05 -2.52 -14.45
C ILE A 81 -7.10 -3.05 -13.03
N ILE A 82 -8.28 -3.05 -12.41
CA ILE A 82 -8.52 -3.57 -11.06
C ILE A 82 -9.67 -4.56 -11.14
N ASN A 83 -9.47 -5.78 -10.66
CA ASN A 83 -10.47 -6.84 -10.78
C ASN A 83 -10.98 -7.02 -12.23
N GLU A 84 -10.08 -7.04 -13.20
CA GLU A 84 -10.37 -7.18 -14.64
C GLU A 84 -11.16 -6.01 -15.24
N GLU A 85 -11.44 -4.93 -14.48
CA GLU A 85 -12.16 -3.74 -14.95
C GLU A 85 -11.21 -2.57 -15.22
N ASP A 86 -11.39 -1.87 -16.36
CA ASP A 86 -10.63 -0.63 -16.65
C ASP A 86 -11.04 0.49 -15.70
N PHE A 87 -10.26 0.62 -14.61
CA PHE A 87 -10.51 1.60 -13.56
C PHE A 87 -10.40 3.05 -14.03
N LEU A 88 -9.58 3.34 -15.04
CA LEU A 88 -9.42 4.70 -15.58
C LEU A 88 -10.58 5.09 -16.49
N GLY A 89 -11.25 4.13 -17.11
CA GLY A 89 -12.43 4.33 -17.94
C GLY A 89 -13.69 4.71 -17.16
N LEU A 90 -13.80 4.29 -15.89
CA LEU A 90 -14.99 4.48 -15.06
C LEU A 90 -15.32 5.96 -14.82
N ARG A 91 -16.62 6.26 -14.65
CA ARG A 91 -17.13 7.62 -14.35
C ARG A 91 -18.31 7.55 -13.37
N GLY A 92 -18.61 8.69 -12.74
CA GLY A 92 -19.81 8.84 -11.91
C GLY A 92 -19.95 7.80 -10.81
N GLU A 93 -21.09 7.15 -10.74
CA GLU A 93 -21.40 6.15 -9.72
C GLU A 93 -20.53 4.89 -9.80
N ASP A 94 -20.14 4.45 -11.01
CA ASP A 94 -19.32 3.26 -11.19
C ASP A 94 -17.91 3.48 -10.62
N LEU A 95 -17.34 4.67 -10.81
CA LEU A 95 -16.08 5.04 -10.17
C LEU A 95 -16.20 5.08 -8.63
N VAL A 96 -17.33 5.57 -8.10
CA VAL A 96 -17.57 5.58 -6.63
C VAL A 96 -17.63 4.14 -6.10
N LYS A 97 -18.29 3.24 -6.80
CA LYS A 97 -18.38 1.82 -6.44
C LYS A 97 -17.00 1.14 -6.53
N ALA A 98 -16.27 1.34 -7.63
CA ALA A 98 -14.97 0.73 -7.82
C ALA A 98 -13.91 1.20 -6.82
N ARG A 99 -14.00 2.44 -6.34
CA ARG A 99 -13.13 2.96 -5.26
C ARG A 99 -13.26 2.22 -3.93
N LYS A 100 -14.33 1.45 -3.73
CA LYS A 100 -14.43 0.55 -2.59
C LYS A 100 -13.29 -0.49 -2.62
N ASN A 101 -13.00 -1.02 -3.79
CA ASN A 101 -12.06 -2.12 -3.98
C ASN A 101 -10.59 -1.70 -3.82
N ILE A 102 -10.29 -0.39 -3.91
CA ILE A 102 -8.94 0.14 -3.73
C ILE A 102 -8.94 1.29 -2.71
N GLN A 103 -8.20 1.13 -1.63
CA GLN A 103 -8.12 2.10 -0.55
C GLN A 103 -6.68 2.54 -0.29
N MET A 104 -6.50 3.75 0.28
CA MET A 104 -5.20 4.30 0.56
C MET A 104 -5.03 4.67 2.04
N ILE A 105 -3.90 4.27 2.59
CA ILE A 105 -3.39 4.71 3.89
C ILE A 105 -2.35 5.79 3.60
N PHE A 106 -2.64 7.03 3.99
CA PHE A 106 -1.82 8.18 3.67
C PHE A 106 -0.59 8.31 4.57
N GLN A 107 0.46 8.93 4.04
CA GLN A 107 1.72 9.21 4.72
C GLN A 107 1.55 10.05 6.00
N ASP A 108 0.72 11.09 5.95
CA ASP A 108 0.46 11.97 7.08
C ASP A 108 -0.82 11.55 7.83
N PRO A 109 -0.69 10.88 8.99
CA PRO A 109 -1.85 10.51 9.79
C PRO A 109 -2.54 11.72 10.44
N PHE A 110 -1.88 12.89 10.50
CA PHE A 110 -2.48 14.13 11.01
C PHE A 110 -3.35 14.80 9.96
N GLY A 111 -2.84 14.96 8.74
CA GLY A 111 -3.57 15.58 7.63
C GLY A 111 -4.68 14.70 7.05
N SER A 112 -4.55 13.37 7.17
CA SER A 112 -5.53 12.43 6.61
C SER A 112 -6.81 12.26 7.46
N LEU A 113 -6.80 12.66 8.73
CA LEU A 113 -7.92 12.54 9.66
C LEU A 113 -8.49 13.92 9.99
N ASN A 114 -9.79 14.14 9.73
CA ASN A 114 -10.43 15.40 10.06
C ASN A 114 -10.49 15.60 11.61
N PRO A 115 -9.80 16.63 12.17
CA PRO A 115 -9.70 16.80 13.62
C PRO A 115 -11.03 17.16 14.30
N SER A 116 -12.03 17.60 13.52
CA SER A 116 -13.36 17.98 14.03
C SER A 116 -14.28 16.79 14.17
N GLN A 117 -14.02 15.69 13.47
CA GLN A 117 -14.86 14.49 13.46
C GLN A 117 -14.42 13.46 14.50
N THR A 118 -15.33 12.60 14.93
CA THR A 118 -14.99 11.44 15.77
C THR A 118 -14.42 10.31 14.91
N VAL A 119 -13.63 9.44 15.53
CA VAL A 119 -13.07 8.23 14.87
C VAL A 119 -14.19 7.36 14.33
N GLY A 120 -15.25 7.14 15.10
CA GLY A 120 -16.41 6.37 14.66
C GLY A 120 -17.04 6.93 13.38
N PHE A 121 -17.24 8.25 13.29
CA PHE A 121 -17.77 8.88 12.09
C PHE A 121 -16.85 8.65 10.88
N MET A 122 -15.53 8.78 11.05
CA MET A 122 -14.59 8.62 9.96
C MET A 122 -14.49 7.18 9.44
N VAL A 123 -14.55 6.19 10.32
CA VAL A 123 -14.49 4.77 9.95
C VAL A 123 -15.81 4.31 9.32
N THR A 124 -16.97 4.79 9.81
CA THR A 124 -18.27 4.39 9.28
C THR A 124 -18.69 5.14 8.02
N ARG A 125 -18.09 6.30 7.74
CA ARG A 125 -18.54 7.19 6.65
C ARG A 125 -18.62 6.51 5.28
N GLY A 126 -17.60 5.73 4.94
CA GLY A 126 -17.55 4.99 3.67
C GLY A 126 -18.69 3.97 3.57
N LEU A 127 -18.92 3.20 4.62
CA LEU A 127 -19.98 2.21 4.72
C LEU A 127 -21.38 2.84 4.56
N LEU A 128 -21.61 3.96 5.24
CA LEU A 128 -22.88 4.69 5.16
C LEU A 128 -23.14 5.23 3.74
N LEU A 129 -22.10 5.69 3.03
CA LEU A 129 -22.21 6.13 1.65
C LEU A 129 -22.50 4.97 0.67
N GLN A 130 -22.14 3.75 1.04
CA GLN A 130 -22.47 2.51 0.31
C GLN A 130 -23.87 1.95 0.69
N GLY A 131 -24.62 2.66 1.52
CA GLY A 131 -25.96 2.24 1.93
C GLY A 131 -26.00 1.22 3.09
N VAL A 132 -24.88 0.93 3.73
CA VAL A 132 -24.85 0.03 4.90
C VAL A 132 -25.61 0.65 6.05
N PRO A 133 -26.54 -0.08 6.71
CA PRO A 133 -27.30 0.45 7.85
C PRO A 133 -26.39 0.92 8.99
N GLY A 134 -26.75 2.04 9.64
CA GLY A 134 -25.88 2.68 10.64
C GLY A 134 -25.51 1.78 11.83
N GLY A 135 -26.39 0.87 12.25
CA GLY A 135 -26.11 -0.12 13.30
C GLY A 135 -25.02 -1.11 12.89
N GLU A 136 -25.11 -1.62 11.67
CA GLU A 136 -24.13 -2.54 11.09
C GLU A 136 -22.78 -1.84 10.84
N ALA A 137 -22.81 -0.64 10.25
CA ALA A 137 -21.59 0.17 10.05
C ALA A 137 -20.86 0.45 11.38
N ARG A 138 -21.63 0.73 12.46
CA ARG A 138 -21.05 0.92 13.80
C ARG A 138 -20.45 -0.37 14.36
N LYS A 139 -21.14 -1.51 14.24
CA LYS A 139 -20.62 -2.82 14.67
C LYS A 139 -19.30 -3.11 14.00
N ARG A 140 -19.24 -2.98 12.67
CA ARG A 140 -18.01 -3.18 11.89
C ARG A 140 -16.88 -2.23 12.30
N ALA A 141 -17.19 -0.94 12.52
CA ALA A 141 -16.20 0.02 13.01
C ALA A 141 -15.64 -0.37 14.39
N THR A 142 -16.47 -0.93 15.29
CA THR A 142 -16.04 -1.45 16.58
C THR A 142 -15.05 -2.61 16.40
N GLU A 143 -15.44 -3.62 15.60
CA GLU A 143 -14.60 -4.79 15.31
C GLU A 143 -13.24 -4.39 14.70
N LEU A 144 -13.22 -3.43 13.77
CA LEU A 144 -11.99 -2.93 13.17
C LEU A 144 -11.12 -2.16 14.16
N LEU A 145 -11.71 -1.36 15.04
CA LEU A 145 -10.96 -0.64 16.08
C LEU A 145 -10.39 -1.60 17.14
N GLU A 146 -11.07 -2.68 17.45
CA GLU A 146 -10.54 -3.75 18.30
C GLU A 146 -9.38 -4.47 17.60
N LEU A 147 -9.54 -4.82 16.32
CA LEU A 147 -8.53 -5.48 15.49
C LEU A 147 -7.22 -4.67 15.43
N VAL A 148 -7.31 -3.33 15.34
CA VAL A 148 -6.12 -2.47 15.36
C VAL A 148 -5.67 -2.09 16.78
N GLY A 149 -6.24 -2.69 17.82
CA GLY A 149 -5.83 -2.52 19.23
C GLY A 149 -6.24 -1.20 19.88
N LEU A 150 -7.31 -0.55 19.41
CA LEU A 150 -7.81 0.72 19.96
C LEU A 150 -9.10 0.56 20.78
N GLY A 151 -9.88 -0.47 20.50
CA GLY A 151 -11.13 -0.80 21.19
C GLY A 151 -12.32 0.15 20.92
N GLU A 152 -13.50 -0.26 21.39
CA GLU A 152 -14.76 0.49 21.20
C GLU A 152 -14.70 1.93 21.74
N PRO A 153 -14.04 2.26 22.88
CA PRO A 153 -14.00 3.64 23.39
C PRO A 153 -13.42 4.65 22.41
N ALA A 154 -12.62 4.19 21.43
CA ALA A 154 -12.06 5.04 20.38
C ALA A 154 -13.13 5.68 19.49
N LEU A 155 -14.28 5.03 19.27
CA LEU A 155 -15.36 5.52 18.42
C LEU A 155 -15.82 6.95 18.76
N LYS A 156 -15.88 7.29 20.04
CA LYS A 156 -16.38 8.59 20.53
C LYS A 156 -15.29 9.66 20.61
N ARG A 157 -14.01 9.29 20.47
CA ARG A 157 -12.87 10.20 20.59
C ARG A 157 -12.54 10.86 19.27
N LYS A 158 -11.88 12.02 19.32
CA LYS A 158 -11.37 12.75 18.14
C LYS A 158 -9.89 12.45 17.92
N PRO A 159 -9.36 12.57 16.69
CA PRO A 159 -7.96 12.26 16.36
C PRO A 159 -6.94 12.92 17.27
N ARG A 160 -7.18 14.15 17.71
CA ARG A 160 -6.30 14.88 18.63
C ARG A 160 -6.01 14.16 19.97
N ASN A 161 -6.86 13.21 20.35
CA ASN A 161 -6.74 12.44 21.58
C ASN A 161 -5.90 11.16 21.42
N PHE A 162 -5.21 10.98 20.29
CA PHE A 162 -4.45 9.80 19.95
C PHE A 162 -3.00 10.15 19.59
N SER A 163 -2.05 9.25 19.89
CA SER A 163 -0.66 9.35 19.44
C SER A 163 -0.55 9.17 17.93
N GLY A 164 0.62 9.47 17.33
CA GLY A 164 0.86 9.27 15.90
C GLY A 164 0.58 7.84 15.45
N GLY A 165 1.13 6.85 16.15
CA GLY A 165 0.90 5.44 15.84
C GLY A 165 -0.56 5.00 16.02
N GLN A 166 -1.27 5.54 17.01
CA GLN A 166 -2.71 5.28 17.17
C GLN A 166 -3.52 5.90 16.04
N ARG A 167 -3.17 7.10 15.55
CA ARG A 167 -3.81 7.71 14.38
C ARG A 167 -3.55 6.90 13.12
N GLN A 168 -2.34 6.36 12.96
CA GLN A 168 -2.03 5.46 11.85
C GLN A 168 -2.95 4.23 11.87
N ARG A 169 -3.15 3.60 13.04
CA ARG A 169 -4.07 2.48 13.20
C ARG A 169 -5.53 2.86 12.90
N ILE A 170 -5.95 4.09 13.21
CA ILE A 170 -7.26 4.60 12.79
C ILE A 170 -7.34 4.71 11.26
N GLY A 171 -6.28 5.18 10.60
CA GLY A 171 -6.18 5.22 9.14
C GLY A 171 -6.31 3.83 8.50
N ILE A 172 -5.65 2.83 9.09
CA ILE A 172 -5.76 1.41 8.68
C ILE A 172 -7.21 0.93 8.86
N ALA A 173 -7.81 1.11 10.04
CA ALA A 173 -9.20 0.71 10.29
C ALA A 173 -10.18 1.36 9.31
N ARG A 174 -9.97 2.64 8.97
CA ARG A 174 -10.77 3.36 7.98
C ARG A 174 -10.65 2.76 6.57
N ALA A 175 -9.44 2.43 6.14
CA ALA A 175 -9.21 1.80 4.84
C ALA A 175 -9.87 0.42 4.77
N LEU A 176 -9.69 -0.40 5.80
CA LEU A 176 -10.26 -1.75 5.89
C LEU A 176 -11.79 -1.77 6.04
N ALA A 177 -12.41 -0.68 6.50
CA ALA A 177 -13.87 -0.62 6.65
C ALA A 177 -14.61 -0.94 5.34
N MET A 178 -13.99 -0.59 4.21
CA MET A 178 -14.55 -0.82 2.88
C MET A 178 -14.34 -2.25 2.35
N GLU A 179 -13.63 -3.14 3.08
CA GLU A 179 -13.22 -4.48 2.62
C GLU A 179 -12.53 -4.42 1.24
N PRO A 180 -11.45 -3.66 1.12
CA PRO A 180 -10.80 -3.47 -0.16
C PRO A 180 -10.05 -4.73 -0.60
N ASP A 181 -10.01 -4.95 -1.90
CA ASP A 181 -9.15 -5.96 -2.52
C ASP A 181 -7.70 -5.49 -2.60
N VAL A 182 -7.49 -4.17 -2.67
CA VAL A 182 -6.19 -3.52 -2.81
C VAL A 182 -6.01 -2.41 -1.79
N VAL A 183 -4.89 -2.42 -1.08
CA VAL A 183 -4.50 -1.34 -0.15
C VAL A 183 -3.18 -0.73 -0.60
N ILE A 184 -3.17 0.58 -0.79
CA ILE A 184 -1.95 1.36 -1.02
C ILE A 184 -1.54 2.00 0.30
N ALA A 185 -0.34 1.68 0.79
CA ALA A 185 0.23 2.24 2.01
C ALA A 185 1.38 3.18 1.64
N ASP A 186 1.10 4.49 1.58
CA ASP A 186 2.09 5.51 1.19
C ASP A 186 2.83 6.00 2.42
N GLU A 187 4.13 5.66 2.52
CA GLU A 187 5.05 6.01 3.62
C GLU A 187 4.41 5.91 5.03
N SER A 188 3.49 4.96 5.18
CA SER A 188 2.57 4.84 6.30
C SER A 188 3.25 4.55 7.66
N VAL A 189 4.55 4.26 7.66
CA VAL A 189 5.31 3.96 8.88
C VAL A 189 6.55 4.83 9.08
N SER A 190 6.89 5.68 8.12
CA SER A 190 8.14 6.47 8.12
C SER A 190 8.24 7.50 9.26
N ALA A 191 7.12 8.02 9.74
CA ALA A 191 7.05 9.00 10.82
C ALA A 191 6.88 8.37 12.22
N LEU A 192 6.93 7.04 12.32
CA LEU A 192 6.74 6.30 13.58
C LEU A 192 8.09 5.89 14.17
N ASP A 193 8.16 5.79 15.49
CA ASP A 193 9.31 5.16 16.14
C ASP A 193 9.41 3.67 15.77
N LEU A 194 10.62 3.11 15.86
CA LEU A 194 10.94 1.74 15.42
C LEU A 194 10.04 0.66 16.05
N SER A 195 9.62 0.87 17.31
CA SER A 195 8.79 -0.11 18.00
C SER A 195 7.35 -0.11 17.47
N VAL A 196 6.78 1.08 17.27
CA VAL A 196 5.44 1.25 16.68
C VAL A 196 5.43 0.86 15.21
N GLN A 197 6.50 1.17 14.46
CA GLN A 197 6.67 0.74 13.07
C GLN A 197 6.56 -0.78 12.94
N LYS A 198 7.33 -1.54 13.75
CA LYS A 198 7.26 -3.01 13.75
C LYS A 198 5.84 -3.53 14.06
N GLN A 199 5.14 -2.91 15.00
CA GLN A 199 3.76 -3.30 15.33
C GLN A 199 2.80 -3.05 14.18
N VAL A 200 2.94 -1.92 13.46
CA VAL A 200 2.10 -1.60 12.30
C VAL A 200 2.39 -2.54 11.12
N LEU A 201 3.67 -2.84 10.85
CA LEU A 201 4.06 -3.78 9.79
C LEU A 201 3.51 -5.19 10.06
N ARG A 202 3.63 -5.70 11.31
CA ARG A 202 3.03 -6.98 11.69
C ARG A 202 1.52 -6.97 11.50
N LEU A 203 0.84 -5.93 11.97
CA LEU A 203 -0.60 -5.78 11.76
C LEU A 203 -0.96 -5.82 10.28
N MET A 204 -0.22 -5.14 9.41
CA MET A 204 -0.47 -5.16 7.96
C MET A 204 -0.30 -6.56 7.36
N ASN A 205 0.75 -7.30 7.74
CA ASN A 205 0.96 -8.68 7.31
C ASN A 205 -0.18 -9.62 7.77
N ASP A 206 -0.59 -9.50 9.04
CA ASP A 206 -1.70 -10.29 9.59
C ASP A 206 -3.00 -10.02 8.82
N LEU A 207 -3.27 -8.75 8.53
CA LEU A 207 -4.45 -8.33 7.77
C LEU A 207 -4.40 -8.79 6.31
N GLN A 208 -3.24 -8.66 5.66
CA GLN A 208 -3.02 -9.14 4.30
C GLN A 208 -3.26 -10.65 4.20
N SER A 209 -2.69 -11.43 5.12
CA SER A 209 -2.87 -12.89 5.18
C SER A 209 -4.34 -13.28 5.45
N ARG A 210 -5.01 -12.56 6.35
CA ARG A 210 -6.40 -12.83 6.75
C ARG A 210 -7.41 -12.51 5.66
N TYR A 211 -7.25 -11.36 5.00
CA TYR A 211 -8.22 -10.86 4.00
C TYR A 211 -7.79 -11.15 2.56
N LYS A 212 -6.62 -11.74 2.35
CA LYS A 212 -6.06 -12.04 1.02
C LYS A 212 -5.98 -10.80 0.11
N MET A 213 -5.92 -9.60 0.70
CA MET A 213 -5.82 -8.37 -0.07
C MET A 213 -4.42 -8.20 -0.68
N ALA A 214 -4.32 -7.51 -1.81
CA ALA A 214 -3.06 -7.08 -2.37
C ALA A 214 -2.60 -5.78 -1.69
N ILE A 215 -1.30 -5.65 -1.43
CA ILE A 215 -0.74 -4.44 -0.82
C ILE A 215 0.28 -3.81 -1.76
N ILE A 216 0.17 -2.50 -2.02
CA ILE A 216 1.21 -1.68 -2.63
C ILE A 216 1.82 -0.85 -1.50
N PHE A 217 3.01 -1.25 -1.05
CA PHE A 217 3.70 -0.63 0.08
C PHE A 217 4.78 0.32 -0.41
N ILE A 218 4.56 1.62 -0.20
CA ILE A 218 5.47 2.68 -0.64
C ILE A 218 6.32 3.15 0.53
N THR A 219 7.63 3.15 0.33
CA THR A 219 8.60 3.62 1.33
C THR A 219 9.88 4.13 0.64
N HIS A 220 10.67 4.94 1.37
CA HIS A 220 12.02 5.28 0.96
C HIS A 220 13.07 4.33 1.57
N ASP A 221 12.67 3.44 2.48
CA ASP A 221 13.57 2.48 3.14
C ASP A 221 13.40 1.08 2.51
N LEU A 222 14.42 0.66 1.75
CA LEU A 222 14.44 -0.63 1.07
C LEU A 222 14.38 -1.81 2.05
N ARG A 223 14.91 -1.65 3.29
CA ARG A 223 14.86 -2.70 4.31
C ARG A 223 13.47 -2.92 4.86
N VAL A 224 12.73 -1.82 5.05
CA VAL A 224 11.33 -1.89 5.46
C VAL A 224 10.51 -2.57 4.37
N ALA A 225 10.75 -2.22 3.10
CA ALA A 225 10.11 -2.89 1.98
C ALA A 225 10.41 -4.39 1.95
N ALA A 226 11.68 -4.78 2.10
CA ALA A 226 12.12 -6.18 2.06
C ALA A 226 11.51 -7.04 3.19
N GLN A 227 11.05 -6.44 4.30
CA GLN A 227 10.43 -7.17 5.40
C GLN A 227 9.01 -7.67 5.12
N ILE A 228 8.28 -6.97 4.24
CA ILE A 228 6.84 -7.22 4.06
C ILE A 228 6.45 -7.45 2.60
N SER A 229 7.37 -7.31 1.66
CA SER A 229 7.06 -7.38 0.24
C SER A 229 7.48 -8.72 -0.36
N ASP A 230 6.63 -9.28 -1.22
CA ASP A 230 6.95 -10.42 -2.07
C ASP A 230 7.80 -9.96 -3.27
N TYR A 231 7.47 -8.78 -3.81
CA TYR A 231 8.17 -8.15 -4.92
C TYR A 231 8.55 -6.73 -4.56
N ILE A 232 9.66 -6.26 -5.13
CA ILE A 232 10.11 -4.87 -5.00
C ILE A 232 10.26 -4.26 -6.40
N THR A 233 9.78 -3.02 -6.55
CA THR A 233 10.17 -2.14 -7.64
C THR A 233 10.91 -0.93 -7.11
N VAL A 234 12.01 -0.58 -7.76
CA VAL A 234 12.81 0.60 -7.43
C VAL A 234 12.52 1.70 -8.44
N MET A 235 12.16 2.88 -7.94
CA MET A 235 11.81 4.04 -8.77
C MET A 235 12.89 5.12 -8.69
N GLU A 236 13.39 5.55 -9.85
CA GLU A 236 14.26 6.72 -10.02
C GLU A 236 13.67 7.68 -11.06
N LYS A 237 13.41 8.94 -10.66
CA LYS A 237 12.95 10.01 -11.59
C LYS A 237 11.76 9.63 -12.47
N GLY A 238 10.75 8.99 -11.89
CA GLY A 238 9.53 8.59 -12.57
C GLY A 238 9.59 7.26 -13.31
N VAL A 239 10.75 6.59 -13.32
CA VAL A 239 10.95 5.32 -14.02
C VAL A 239 11.11 4.20 -13.02
N MET A 240 10.52 3.04 -13.27
CA MET A 240 10.78 1.79 -12.56
C MET A 240 12.08 1.20 -13.14
N VAL A 241 13.20 1.36 -12.42
CA VAL A 241 14.55 0.99 -12.91
C VAL A 241 14.93 -0.43 -12.56
N GLU A 242 14.32 -1.02 -11.56
CA GLU A 242 14.49 -2.43 -11.19
C GLU A 242 13.18 -3.00 -10.65
N PHE A 243 12.90 -4.26 -10.97
CA PHE A 243 11.76 -5.03 -10.46
C PHE A 243 12.18 -6.49 -10.29
N GLY A 244 11.74 -7.12 -9.21
CA GLY A 244 11.99 -8.54 -8.96
C GLY A 244 11.46 -9.00 -7.60
N PRO A 245 11.63 -10.30 -7.27
CA PRO A 245 11.42 -10.80 -5.92
C PRO A 245 12.19 -9.98 -4.90
N ALA A 246 11.61 -9.71 -3.75
CA ALA A 246 12.19 -8.83 -2.73
C ALA A 246 13.59 -9.29 -2.30
N GLU A 247 13.78 -10.61 -2.14
CA GLU A 247 15.07 -11.21 -1.79
C GLU A 247 16.14 -10.93 -2.86
N GLU A 248 15.81 -11.11 -4.16
CA GLU A 248 16.76 -10.87 -5.25
C GLU A 248 17.17 -9.40 -5.37
N VAL A 249 16.19 -8.47 -5.29
CA VAL A 249 16.47 -7.03 -5.39
C VAL A 249 17.30 -6.55 -4.21
N PHE A 250 17.13 -7.16 -3.02
CA PHE A 250 17.88 -6.81 -1.84
C PHE A 250 19.28 -7.42 -1.82
N ASP A 251 19.40 -8.73 -2.06
CA ASP A 251 20.67 -9.47 -1.91
C ASP A 251 21.58 -9.35 -3.15
N ALA A 252 20.99 -9.23 -4.34
CA ALA A 252 21.71 -9.18 -5.62
C ALA A 252 21.20 -8.08 -6.56
N PRO A 253 21.21 -6.79 -6.14
CA PRO A 253 20.72 -5.69 -6.93
C PRO A 253 21.47 -5.57 -8.27
N LYS A 254 20.73 -5.40 -9.36
CA LYS A 254 21.28 -5.30 -10.71
C LYS A 254 21.54 -3.86 -11.12
N HIS A 255 20.57 -2.97 -10.81
CA HIS A 255 20.67 -1.57 -11.24
C HIS A 255 21.61 -0.75 -10.33
N PRO A 256 22.49 0.12 -10.91
CA PRO A 256 23.44 0.93 -10.11
C PRO A 256 22.76 1.82 -9.07
N TYR A 257 21.57 2.32 -9.36
CA TYR A 257 20.82 3.14 -8.41
C TYR A 257 20.35 2.33 -7.19
N THR A 258 19.87 1.10 -7.40
CA THR A 258 19.49 0.19 -6.29
C THR A 258 20.67 -0.11 -5.39
N LYS A 259 21.85 -0.36 -5.97
CA LYS A 259 23.10 -0.57 -5.20
C LYS A 259 23.42 0.64 -4.31
N ARG A 260 23.35 1.85 -4.87
CA ARG A 260 23.56 3.09 -4.10
C ARG A 260 22.54 3.28 -2.99
N LEU A 261 21.26 2.95 -3.23
CA LEU A 261 20.22 3.01 -2.19
C LEU A 261 20.52 2.08 -1.02
N LEU A 262 20.98 0.87 -1.31
CA LEU A 262 21.37 -0.11 -0.28
C LEU A 262 22.61 0.34 0.49
N GLU A 263 23.64 0.85 -0.20
CA GLU A 263 24.86 1.37 0.42
C GLU A 263 24.60 2.58 1.33
N ALA A 264 23.66 3.44 0.93
CA ALA A 264 23.30 4.63 1.70
C ALA A 264 22.43 4.30 2.94
N ALA A 265 21.83 3.13 2.98
CA ALA A 265 21.02 2.71 4.11
C ALA A 265 21.92 2.32 5.30
N PRO A 266 21.78 2.89 6.52
CA PRO A 266 22.62 2.59 7.67
C PRO A 266 22.49 1.11 8.10
N GLY A 267 23.61 0.39 8.32
CA GLY A 267 23.69 -1.03 8.78
C GLY A 267 23.80 -2.03 7.63
N THR A 268 24.98 -2.15 7.04
CA THR A 268 25.29 -3.04 5.90
C THR A 268 25.17 -4.54 6.19
N ASP A 269 25.12 -4.95 7.47
CA ASP A 269 25.05 -6.37 7.88
C ASP A 269 23.61 -6.84 8.19
N TRP A 270 22.60 -6.07 7.80
CA TRP A 270 21.21 -6.44 8.07
C TRP A 270 20.66 -7.29 6.92
N HIS A 271 20.31 -8.52 7.21
CA HIS A 271 19.48 -9.36 6.34
C HIS A 271 18.03 -9.34 6.85
N PRO A 272 17.02 -9.32 5.97
CA PRO A 272 15.63 -9.44 6.41
C PRO A 272 15.50 -10.69 7.27
N PRO A 273 14.91 -10.61 8.47
CA PRO A 273 14.64 -11.79 9.25
C PRO A 273 13.72 -12.68 8.40
N ARG A 274 14.24 -13.78 7.92
CA ARG A 274 13.42 -14.83 7.33
C ARG A 274 12.44 -15.24 8.41
N LEU A 275 11.14 -15.17 8.12
CA LEU A 275 10.17 -15.86 8.95
C LEU A 275 10.61 -17.31 8.98
N THR A 276 11.05 -17.80 10.13
CA THR A 276 11.36 -19.21 10.28
C THR A 276 10.08 -19.99 10.01
N GLU A 277 10.20 -21.21 9.50
CA GLU A 277 9.03 -22.10 9.31
C GLU A 277 8.19 -22.20 10.60
N GLN A 278 8.82 -22.02 11.75
CA GLN A 278 8.19 -22.04 13.07
C GLN A 278 7.35 -20.79 13.32
N GLU A 279 7.84 -19.60 12.96
CA GLU A 279 7.08 -18.34 13.06
C GLU A 279 5.92 -18.29 12.06
N ALA A 280 6.12 -18.82 10.85
CA ALA A 280 5.05 -18.98 9.86
C ALA A 280 3.99 -19.97 10.35
N ALA A 281 4.40 -21.07 11.02
CA ALA A 281 3.48 -22.06 11.58
C ALA A 281 2.75 -21.53 12.83
N GLU A 282 3.39 -20.72 13.68
CA GLU A 282 2.75 -20.07 14.84
C GLU A 282 1.72 -19.03 14.41
N ILE A 283 1.99 -18.27 13.34
CA ILE A 283 1.03 -17.35 12.71
C ILE A 283 -0.16 -18.15 12.16
N ALA A 284 0.09 -19.25 11.45
CA ALA A 284 -0.97 -20.13 10.94
C ALA A 284 -1.78 -20.80 12.07
N ALA A 285 -1.16 -21.18 13.18
CA ALA A 285 -1.82 -21.78 14.34
C ALA A 285 -2.60 -20.76 15.18
N GLY A 286 -2.15 -19.49 15.23
CA GLY A 286 -2.88 -18.38 15.86
C GLY A 286 -4.19 -18.03 15.15
N ILE A 287 -4.29 -18.29 13.87
CA ILE A 287 -5.48 -18.05 13.03
C ILE A 287 -6.60 -19.07 13.34
N GLN A 288 -6.28 -20.22 13.91
CA GLN A 288 -7.29 -21.25 14.27
C GLN A 288 -7.94 -21.09 15.65
N ARG A 289 -7.56 -20.06 16.42
CA ARG A 289 -8.02 -19.88 17.82
C ARG A 289 -8.84 -18.60 18.09
N ILE A 290 -9.37 -17.93 17.05
CA ILE A 290 -10.32 -16.81 17.22
C ILE A 290 -11.59 -17.06 16.41
#